data_33f546287bcfb2f7c9c7a1b2149bd841
#
_entry.id   33f546287bcfb2f7c9c7a1b2149bd841
#
_cell.length_a   1.000
_cell.length_b   1.000
_cell.length_c   1.000
_cell.angle_alpha   90.00
_cell.angle_beta   90.00
_cell.angle_gamma   90.00
#
_symmetry.space_group_name_H-M   'P 1'
#
loop_
_entity.id
_entity.type
_entity.pdbx_description
1 polymer ?
#
loop_
_entity_poly.entity_id
_entity_poly.type
_entity_poly.pdbx_seq_one_letter_code
_entity_poly.pdbx_strand_id
1 'polypeptide(L)'
;FSLSSWYLQKQVATGETVEIRFYLDREGDYEKAEYEIGYIQIEGKGEVSDSEGMKLVNREVRPLAEMPGLDTENPVKQVFTLFYRSTSAKRSELKFFVRDNFGREREMTVTFDTENSAVKE
;
A
#
# COMPACT_ATOMS: atom_id res chain seq x y z
N PHE A 1 -7.60 -11.23 -10.25
CA PHE A 1 -6.36 -10.48 -10.06
C PHE A 1 -5.70 -10.83 -8.72
N SER A 2 -4.44 -10.54 -8.59
CA SER A 2 -3.72 -10.71 -7.33
C SER A 2 -2.93 -9.44 -7.00
N LEU A 3 -2.69 -9.23 -5.71
CA LEU A 3 -1.99 -8.06 -5.20
C LEU A 3 -0.78 -8.53 -4.40
N SER A 4 0.39 -7.97 -4.69
CA SER A 4 1.61 -8.25 -3.94
C SER A 4 2.37 -6.96 -3.73
N SER A 5 3.38 -7.01 -2.86
CA SER A 5 4.20 -5.84 -2.60
C SER A 5 5.64 -6.23 -2.35
N TRP A 6 6.51 -5.23 -2.47
CA TRP A 6 7.91 -5.37 -2.11
C TRP A 6 8.35 -4.10 -1.38
N TYR A 7 9.08 -4.27 -0.31
CA TYR A 7 9.71 -3.17 0.40
C TYR A 7 10.98 -3.69 1.07
N LEU A 8 12.02 -2.86 1.02
CA LEU A 8 13.33 -3.26 1.52
C LEU A 8 13.40 -3.23 3.03
N GLN A 9 12.82 -2.22 3.62
CA GLN A 9 12.99 -1.88 5.02
C GLN A 9 11.94 -2.57 5.89
N LYS A 10 12.37 -3.27 6.93
CA LYS A 10 11.48 -3.99 7.85
C LYS A 10 11.28 -3.23 9.16
N GLN A 11 12.09 -2.21 9.41
CA GLN A 11 12.02 -1.37 10.60
C GLN A 11 11.84 0.07 10.18
N VAL A 12 11.07 0.83 10.95
CA VAL A 12 10.84 2.23 10.67
C VAL A 12 10.91 3.03 11.96
N ALA A 13 11.69 4.08 11.96
CA ALA A 13 11.75 5.02 13.08
C ALA A 13 10.63 6.03 12.96
N THR A 14 10.25 6.64 14.10
CA THR A 14 9.26 7.71 14.11
C THR A 14 9.72 8.84 13.19
N GLY A 15 8.85 9.22 12.26
CA GLY A 15 9.13 10.29 11.29
C GLY A 15 9.83 9.81 10.03
N GLU A 16 10.25 8.56 9.98
CA GLU A 16 10.90 7.99 8.81
C GLU A 16 9.85 7.54 7.79
N THR A 17 10.17 7.72 6.50
CA THR A 17 9.31 7.32 5.40
C THR A 17 9.90 6.11 4.69
N VAL A 18 9.07 5.11 4.41
CA VAL A 18 9.45 3.92 3.66
C VAL A 18 8.66 3.83 2.38
N GLU A 19 9.31 3.30 1.34
CA GLU A 19 8.67 3.11 0.04
C GLU A 19 8.14 1.67 -0.04
N ILE A 20 6.90 1.53 -0.49
CA ILE A 20 6.26 0.23 -0.69
C ILE A 20 5.83 0.17 -2.14
N ARG A 21 6.37 -0.79 -2.88
CA ARG A 21 6.00 -1.00 -4.27
C ARG A 21 4.95 -2.09 -4.34
N PHE A 22 3.88 -1.82 -5.08
CA PHE A 22 2.76 -2.77 -5.24
C PHE A 22 2.68 -3.26 -6.66
N TYR A 23 2.35 -4.54 -6.79
CA TYR A 23 2.15 -5.20 -8.08
C TYR A 23 0.73 -5.72 -8.14
N LEU A 24 0.01 -5.32 -9.19
CA LEU A 24 -1.34 -5.78 -9.45
C LEU A 24 -1.29 -6.66 -10.69
N ASP A 25 -1.42 -7.98 -10.48
CA ASP A 25 -1.43 -8.94 -11.58
C ASP A 25 -2.87 -9.18 -11.99
N ARG A 26 -3.18 -8.87 -13.25
CA ARG A 26 -4.52 -8.91 -13.79
C ARG A 26 -4.72 -10.20 -14.59
N GLU A 27 -5.97 -10.69 -14.59
CA GLU A 27 -6.32 -11.91 -15.31
C GLU A 27 -7.77 -11.84 -15.75
N GLY A 28 -8.14 -12.70 -16.71
CA GLY A 28 -9.49 -12.73 -17.27
C GLY A 28 -9.80 -11.49 -18.08
N ASP A 29 -11.01 -10.97 -17.93
CA ASP A 29 -11.49 -9.78 -18.65
C ASP A 29 -10.99 -8.49 -18.03
N TYR A 30 -9.69 -8.40 -17.83
CA TYR A 30 -9.10 -7.24 -17.16
C TYR A 30 -9.31 -5.92 -17.91
N GLU A 31 -9.61 -5.96 -19.19
CA GLU A 31 -9.83 -4.74 -19.98
C GLU A 31 -11.01 -3.93 -19.48
N LYS A 32 -11.99 -4.60 -18.87
CA LYS A 32 -13.18 -3.94 -18.33
C LYS A 32 -13.08 -3.70 -16.83
N ALA A 33 -11.97 -4.07 -16.22
CA ALA A 33 -11.79 -3.96 -14.78
C ALA A 33 -11.39 -2.55 -14.39
N GLU A 34 -12.06 -2.04 -13.36
CA GLU A 34 -11.71 -0.78 -12.72
C GLU A 34 -11.41 -1.09 -11.27
N TYR A 35 -10.37 -0.49 -10.73
CA TYR A 35 -9.88 -0.83 -9.39
C TYR A 35 -9.91 0.38 -8.47
N GLU A 36 -10.16 0.10 -7.19
CA GLU A 36 -10.03 1.06 -6.10
C GLU A 36 -9.03 0.54 -5.10
N ILE A 37 -8.23 1.42 -4.54
CA ILE A 37 -7.23 1.08 -3.51
C ILE A 37 -7.55 1.80 -2.22
N GLY A 38 -7.36 1.09 -1.11
CA GLY A 38 -7.49 1.67 0.22
C GLY A 38 -6.56 0.99 1.20
N TYR A 39 -6.50 1.53 2.42
CA TYR A 39 -5.72 0.93 3.48
C TYR A 39 -6.41 1.11 4.82
N ILE A 40 -6.04 0.26 5.77
CA ILE A 40 -6.51 0.33 7.14
C ILE A 40 -5.28 0.25 8.03
N GLN A 41 -5.11 1.24 8.91
CA GLN A 41 -4.07 1.20 9.94
C GLN A 41 -4.57 0.30 11.06
N ILE A 42 -3.93 -0.85 11.23
CA ILE A 42 -4.35 -1.85 12.21
C ILE A 42 -3.65 -1.59 13.54
N GLU A 43 -2.35 -1.31 13.50
CA GLU A 43 -1.54 -1.05 14.68
C GLU A 43 -0.60 0.10 14.43
N GLY A 44 -0.29 0.88 15.46
CA GLY A 44 0.56 2.05 15.32
C GLY A 44 -0.19 3.23 14.73
N LYS A 45 0.56 4.26 14.35
CA LYS A 45 0.03 5.46 13.69
C LYS A 45 0.97 5.89 12.61
N GLY A 46 0.42 6.36 11.50
CA GLY A 46 1.23 6.85 10.41
C GLY A 46 0.40 7.43 9.31
N GLU A 47 1.07 7.77 8.22
CA GLU A 47 0.47 8.40 7.06
C GLU A 47 0.89 7.65 5.81
N VAL A 48 -0.07 7.40 4.92
CA VAL A 48 0.21 6.80 3.61
C VAL A 48 0.00 7.88 2.55
N SER A 49 0.98 8.05 1.66
CA SER A 49 0.88 9.03 0.60
C SER A 49 1.30 8.43 -0.73
N ASP A 50 0.86 9.07 -1.83
CA ASP A 50 1.26 8.67 -3.17
C ASP A 50 2.57 9.35 -3.57
N SER A 51 3.01 9.14 -4.82
CA SER A 51 4.28 9.66 -5.31
C SER A 51 4.31 11.18 -5.46
N GLU A 52 3.16 11.83 -5.39
CA GLU A 52 3.07 13.30 -5.43
C GLU A 52 2.83 13.90 -4.05
N GLY A 53 2.86 13.07 -3.01
CA GLY A 53 2.72 13.54 -1.65
C GLY A 53 1.28 13.68 -1.16
N MET A 54 0.29 13.32 -1.99
CA MET A 54 -1.11 13.35 -1.55
C MET A 54 -1.38 12.18 -0.62
N LYS A 55 -1.95 12.48 0.53
CA LYS A 55 -2.23 11.46 1.53
C LYS A 55 -3.50 10.70 1.21
N LEU A 56 -3.45 9.37 1.40
CA LEU A 56 -4.64 8.56 1.40
C LEU A 56 -5.30 8.67 2.77
N VAL A 57 -6.61 8.50 2.80
CA VAL A 57 -7.36 8.57 4.05
C VAL A 57 -7.61 7.16 4.57
N ASN A 58 -7.26 6.93 5.84
CA ASN A 58 -7.44 5.64 6.49
C ASN A 58 -8.90 5.17 6.37
N ARG A 59 -9.09 3.95 5.88
CA ARG A 59 -10.39 3.29 5.69
C ARG A 59 -11.21 3.79 4.49
N GLU A 60 -10.64 4.67 3.67
CA GLU A 60 -11.33 5.15 2.47
C GLU A 60 -10.62 4.63 1.23
N VAL A 61 -11.35 4.57 0.13
CA VAL A 61 -10.82 4.10 -1.15
C VAL A 61 -10.71 5.26 -2.14
N ARG A 62 -9.83 5.07 -3.13
CA ARG A 62 -9.72 6.00 -4.25
C ARG A 62 -9.46 5.19 -5.52
N PRO A 63 -9.85 5.73 -6.69
CA PRO A 63 -9.62 5.02 -7.96
C PRO A 63 -8.13 4.80 -8.21
N LEU A 64 -7.76 3.58 -8.54
CA LEU A 64 -6.37 3.25 -8.83
C LEU A 64 -5.90 3.95 -10.10
N ALA A 65 -6.80 4.16 -11.08
CA ALA A 65 -6.45 4.82 -12.33
C ALA A 65 -5.99 6.27 -12.13
N GLU A 66 -6.34 6.89 -11.00
CA GLU A 66 -5.92 8.25 -10.67
C GLU A 66 -4.62 8.29 -9.86
N MET A 67 -4.01 7.13 -9.60
CA MET A 67 -2.79 7.06 -8.83
C MET A 67 -1.61 7.63 -9.61
N PRO A 68 -0.92 8.66 -9.11
CA PRO A 68 0.27 9.17 -9.77
C PRO A 68 1.34 8.10 -9.86
N GLY A 69 2.05 8.04 -10.98
CA GLY A 69 3.13 7.08 -11.16
C GLY A 69 2.68 5.65 -11.41
N LEU A 70 1.39 5.43 -11.64
CA LEU A 70 0.89 4.10 -12.00
C LEU A 70 1.48 3.68 -13.33
N ASP A 71 2.23 2.57 -13.33
CA ASP A 71 2.84 2.01 -14.53
C ASP A 71 1.89 0.97 -15.12
N THR A 72 1.40 1.24 -16.33
CA THR A 72 0.47 0.38 -17.05
C THR A 72 1.04 -0.14 -18.36
N GLU A 73 2.35 -0.06 -18.57
CA GLU A 73 2.99 -0.52 -19.79
C GLU A 73 2.74 -2.00 -20.05
N ASN A 74 2.75 -2.80 -18.99
CA ASN A 74 2.38 -4.20 -19.08
C ASN A 74 0.90 -4.32 -18.75
N PRO A 75 0.03 -4.68 -19.72
CA PRO A 75 -1.40 -4.70 -19.46
C PRO A 75 -1.84 -5.75 -18.43
N VAL A 76 -1.03 -6.77 -18.19
CA VAL A 76 -1.37 -7.80 -17.20
C VAL A 76 -0.73 -7.54 -15.84
N LYS A 77 0.23 -6.62 -15.75
CA LYS A 77 0.87 -6.30 -14.47
C LYS A 77 1.01 -4.80 -14.34
N GLN A 78 0.25 -4.21 -13.44
CA GLN A 78 0.37 -2.78 -13.12
C GLN A 78 1.22 -2.62 -11.88
N VAL A 79 2.02 -1.55 -11.83
CA VAL A 79 2.93 -1.28 -10.74
C VAL A 79 2.65 0.13 -10.22
N PHE A 80 2.55 0.28 -8.90
CA PHE A 80 2.42 1.59 -8.28
C PHE A 80 3.14 1.59 -6.94
N THR A 81 3.44 2.78 -6.44
CA THR A 81 4.23 2.95 -5.22
C THR A 81 3.49 3.86 -4.25
N LEU A 82 3.45 3.44 -2.99
CA LEU A 82 2.96 4.26 -1.89
C LEU A 82 4.07 4.44 -0.88
N PHE A 83 3.96 5.48 -0.08
CA PHE A 83 4.95 5.82 0.94
C PHE A 83 4.27 5.82 2.30
N TYR A 84 4.89 5.17 3.27
CA TYR A 84 4.39 5.14 4.64
C TYR A 84 5.35 5.88 5.55
N ARG A 85 4.82 6.81 6.33
CA ARG A 85 5.60 7.54 7.33
C ARG A 85 5.01 7.24 8.70
N SER A 86 5.80 6.61 9.56
CA SER A 86 5.36 6.33 10.93
C SER A 86 5.41 7.60 11.77
N THR A 87 4.35 7.83 12.54
CA THR A 87 4.28 8.97 13.46
C THR A 87 4.22 8.52 14.92
N SER A 88 4.50 7.25 15.17
CA SER A 88 4.43 6.64 16.49
C SER A 88 5.66 5.78 16.72
N ALA A 89 6.05 5.60 17.98
CA ALA A 89 7.14 4.70 18.34
C ALA A 89 6.70 3.24 18.42
N LYS A 90 5.44 2.96 18.15
CA LYS A 90 4.93 1.59 18.17
C LYS A 90 5.13 0.91 16.83
N ARG A 91 5.15 -0.42 16.85
CA ARG A 91 5.13 -1.24 15.64
C ARG A 91 3.95 -0.82 14.77
N SER A 92 4.16 -0.81 13.47
CA SER A 92 3.12 -0.44 12.50
C SER A 92 2.61 -1.68 11.79
N GLU A 93 1.29 -1.76 11.66
CA GLU A 93 0.65 -2.80 10.85
C GLU A 93 -0.44 -2.15 10.03
N LEU A 94 -0.37 -2.36 8.71
CA LEU A 94 -1.33 -1.80 7.77
C LEU A 94 -1.85 -2.91 6.87
N LYS A 95 -3.13 -2.86 6.58
CA LYS A 95 -3.74 -3.73 5.57
C LYS A 95 -4.07 -2.89 4.36
N PHE A 96 -3.49 -3.24 3.21
CA PHE A 96 -3.82 -2.62 1.93
C PHE A 96 -4.77 -3.54 1.19
N PHE A 97 -5.74 -2.95 0.51
CA PHE A 97 -6.71 -3.74 -0.24
C PHE A 97 -7.05 -3.06 -1.56
N VAL A 98 -7.33 -3.90 -2.55
CA VAL A 98 -7.78 -3.45 -3.87
C VAL A 98 -9.07 -4.18 -4.19
N ARG A 99 -10.06 -3.43 -4.65
CA ARG A 99 -11.34 -3.96 -5.12
C ARG A 99 -11.50 -3.68 -6.59
N ASP A 100 -12.12 -4.61 -7.31
CA ASP A 100 -12.51 -4.34 -8.68
C ASP A 100 -14.01 -4.07 -8.77
N ASN A 101 -14.46 -3.67 -9.97
CA ASN A 101 -15.87 -3.38 -10.23
C ASN A 101 -16.73 -4.63 -10.41
N PHE A 102 -16.11 -5.83 -10.32
CA PHE A 102 -16.82 -7.11 -10.42
C PHE A 102 -17.08 -7.73 -9.05
N GLY A 103 -16.80 -7.00 -7.98
CA GLY A 103 -17.03 -7.46 -6.61
C GLY A 103 -15.90 -8.30 -6.02
N ARG A 104 -14.75 -8.37 -6.67
CA ARG A 104 -13.60 -9.09 -6.14
C ARG A 104 -12.72 -8.14 -5.34
N GLU A 105 -12.13 -8.66 -4.27
CA GLU A 105 -11.23 -7.89 -3.42
C GLU A 105 -10.02 -8.74 -3.08
N ARG A 106 -8.86 -8.10 -3.06
CA ARG A 106 -7.61 -8.72 -2.61
C ARG A 106 -6.97 -7.80 -1.59
N GLU A 107 -6.33 -8.39 -0.59
CA GLU A 107 -5.70 -7.62 0.47
C GLU A 107 -4.36 -8.20 0.83
N MET A 108 -3.53 -7.37 1.46
CA MET A 108 -2.26 -7.80 1.99
C MET A 108 -1.90 -6.95 3.20
N THR A 109 -1.17 -7.55 4.13
CA THR A 109 -0.74 -6.88 5.35
C THR A 109 0.75 -6.56 5.26
N VAL A 110 1.10 -5.34 5.65
CA VAL A 110 2.48 -4.87 5.71
C VAL A 110 2.77 -4.50 7.16
N THR A 111 3.90 -4.96 7.68
CA THR A 111 4.28 -4.67 9.06
C THR A 111 5.70 -4.10 9.11
N PHE A 112 5.89 -3.15 10.02
CA PHE A 112 7.21 -2.56 10.28
C PHE A 112 7.45 -2.55 11.78
N ASP A 113 8.55 -3.14 12.21
CA ASP A 113 8.99 -3.03 13.59
C ASP A 113 9.62 -1.65 13.79
N THR A 114 9.70 -1.22 15.03
CA THR A 114 10.37 0.04 15.35
C THR A 114 11.80 -0.26 15.75
N GLU A 115 12.66 0.77 15.67
CA GLU A 115 14.02 0.64 16.15
C GLU A 115 14.05 0.28 17.63
N ASN A 116 13.11 0.84 18.41
CA ASN A 116 13.04 0.54 19.83
C ASN A 116 12.72 -0.93 20.07
N SER A 117 11.83 -1.50 19.28
CA SER A 117 11.50 -2.92 19.39
C SER A 117 12.70 -3.81 19.06
N ALA A 118 13.47 -3.42 18.05
CA ALA A 118 14.63 -4.18 17.62
C ALA A 118 15.78 -4.13 18.60
N VAL A 119 15.94 -3.01 19.32
CA VAL A 119 17.02 -2.82 20.28
C VAL A 119 16.70 -3.42 21.64
N LYS A 120 15.46 -3.54 21.96
CA LYS A 120 15.01 -4.02 23.25
C LYS A 120 15.21 -5.54 23.36
N GLU A 121 16.07 -5.94 24.19
CA GLU A 121 16.42 -7.35 24.39
C GLU A 121 15.90 -7.87 25.70
#